data_43bf502fc59f081ce07aecb320d009a1
#
_entry.id   43bf502fc59f081ce07aecb320d009a1
#
_cell.length_a   1.000
_cell.length_b   1.000
_cell.length_c   1.000
_cell.angle_alpha   90.00
_cell.angle_beta   90.00
_cell.angle_gamma   90.00
#
_symmetry.space_group_name_H-M   'P 1'
#
loop_
_entity.id
_entity.type
_entity.pdbx_description
1 polymer ?
#
loop_
_entity_poly.entity_id
_entity_poly.type
_entity_poly.pdbx_seq_one_letter_code
_entity_poly.pdbx_strand_id
1 'polypeptide(L)'
;MKVRTTLLILLATLAGCGEDTSPYRVVGELASDRYELTAESNEPITAISIAEGDPITAGPVLVRQDARRAAARLAQAEAALGQVQARLDELVRGPRSEQIAAARANVEGAEQELAFRQAEMDRIREVHERGLTSPENLDRAQAALDTAQASLKLRVAQLEERLTGTTVEELAQAAQAVKQAAALRDAAQIDVERHTLKSPVDGIADTRVFETGERPAPGQPVMILLGGEQPYARVFVPETIRVNIRSGTEARVYVDGLESPLAGRVRWVSSDAAFTPYYALTERDRGRLSYVAKVDITENRERLPDGVPVEVEFVVD
;
A
#
# COMPACT_ATOMS: atom_id res chain seq x y z
N MET A 1 59.42 12.06 80.96
CA MET A 1 59.11 13.24 80.11
C MET A 1 59.46 12.94 78.65
N LYS A 2 58.63 12.35 77.85
CA LYS A 2 58.72 12.13 76.38
C LYS A 2 57.75 11.01 75.93
N VAL A 3 56.42 11.23 76.04
CA VAL A 3 55.36 10.41 75.41
C VAL A 3 54.13 11.28 75.25
N ARG A 4 54.17 12.31 74.36
CA ARG A 4 52.98 13.10 74.09
C ARG A 4 52.93 13.69 72.68
N THR A 5 53.77 13.25 71.76
CA THR A 5 53.82 13.92 70.43
C THR A 5 53.54 12.97 69.22
N THR A 6 53.07 11.74 69.44
CA THR A 6 52.88 10.75 68.33
C THR A 6 51.43 10.37 68.07
N LEU A 7 50.43 11.08 68.61
CA LEU A 7 48.98 10.77 68.47
C LEU A 7 48.19 11.77 67.64
N LEU A 8 48.83 12.68 66.89
CA LEU A 8 48.12 13.73 66.17
C LEU A 8 48.27 13.68 64.63
N ILE A 9 48.87 12.64 64.06
CA ILE A 9 49.14 12.51 62.61
C ILE A 9 48.29 11.35 61.93
N LEU A 10 47.49 10.62 62.68
CA LEU A 10 46.71 9.50 62.13
C LEU A 10 45.23 9.78 61.93
N LEU A 11 44.77 11.08 61.87
CA LEU A 11 43.34 11.45 61.70
C LEU A 11 43.06 12.26 60.44
N ALA A 12 43.98 12.31 59.47
CA ALA A 12 43.84 13.18 58.27
C ALA A 12 43.75 12.46 56.92
N THR A 13 43.52 11.12 56.89
CA THR A 13 43.42 10.38 55.61
C THR A 13 42.13 9.58 55.40
N LEU A 14 41.05 9.99 56.02
CA LEU A 14 39.68 9.51 55.71
C LEU A 14 38.83 10.62 55.10
N ALA A 15 39.40 11.41 54.19
CA ALA A 15 38.64 12.32 53.35
C ALA A 15 38.39 11.65 51.99
N GLY A 16 37.23 11.02 51.86
CA GLY A 16 36.34 11.09 50.71
C GLY A 16 36.76 10.38 49.44
N CYS A 17 36.33 9.18 49.24
CA CYS A 17 35.71 8.79 47.97
C CYS A 17 34.18 8.95 48.15
N GLY A 18 33.70 10.15 48.07
CA GLY A 18 32.31 10.41 47.71
C GLY A 18 32.24 10.40 46.19
N GLU A 19 31.71 9.37 45.58
CA GLU A 19 31.20 9.50 44.24
C GLU A 19 30.17 10.60 44.24
N ASP A 20 30.52 11.78 43.71
CA ASP A 20 29.63 12.89 43.42
C ASP A 20 28.71 12.44 42.28
N THR A 21 27.73 11.59 42.56
CA THR A 21 26.68 11.26 41.65
C THR A 21 25.72 12.42 41.58
N SER A 22 25.78 13.17 40.47
CA SER A 22 24.81 14.20 40.14
C SER A 22 23.39 13.68 40.36
N PRO A 23 22.48 14.43 41.02
CA PRO A 23 21.10 14.00 41.22
C PRO A 23 20.34 13.80 39.91
N TYR A 24 20.88 14.30 38.79
CA TYR A 24 20.34 14.17 37.44
C TYR A 24 20.94 13.02 36.62
N ARG A 25 21.74 12.14 37.25
CA ARG A 25 22.31 10.95 36.62
C ARG A 25 21.39 9.75 36.84
N VAL A 26 20.98 9.16 35.75
CA VAL A 26 20.02 8.03 35.69
C VAL A 26 20.56 6.88 34.85
N VAL A 27 20.07 5.67 35.10
CA VAL A 27 20.53 4.45 34.44
C VAL A 27 19.48 3.99 33.42
N GLY A 28 19.95 3.26 32.40
CA GLY A 28 19.14 2.66 31.38
C GLY A 28 19.93 1.75 30.46
N GLU A 29 19.46 1.61 29.28
CA GLU A 29 20.08 0.77 28.23
C GLU A 29 19.96 1.43 26.86
N LEU A 30 20.84 1.11 25.95
CA LEU A 30 20.69 1.45 24.54
C LEU A 30 19.56 0.61 23.93
N ALA A 31 18.64 1.26 23.25
CA ALA A 31 17.50 0.61 22.63
C ALA A 31 17.16 1.27 21.28
N SER A 32 16.58 0.51 20.39
CA SER A 32 16.06 1.00 19.11
C SER A 32 14.55 0.81 19.01
N ASP A 33 13.91 1.56 18.14
CA ASP A 33 12.50 1.33 17.83
C ASP A 33 12.38 0.02 17.05
N ARG A 34 11.56 -0.90 17.56
CA ARG A 34 11.38 -2.24 17.02
C ARG A 34 10.27 -2.26 15.99
N TYR A 35 10.57 -2.78 14.81
CA TYR A 35 9.63 -2.98 13.72
C TYR A 35 9.49 -4.48 13.42
N GLU A 36 8.26 -4.95 13.35
CA GLU A 36 7.97 -6.32 13.01
C GLU A 36 7.60 -6.39 11.52
N LEU A 37 8.44 -7.07 10.74
CA LEU A 37 8.16 -7.36 9.34
C LEU A 37 7.25 -8.59 9.29
N THR A 38 5.95 -8.35 9.12
CA THR A 38 4.92 -9.39 9.19
C THR A 38 4.61 -9.99 7.82
N ALA A 39 4.32 -11.29 7.80
CA ALA A 39 3.78 -11.97 6.61
C ALA A 39 2.36 -11.48 6.31
N GLU A 40 2.07 -11.24 5.03
CA GLU A 40 0.72 -10.91 4.56
C GLU A 40 0.03 -12.12 3.89
N SER A 41 0.77 -13.20 3.63
CA SER A 41 0.25 -14.43 3.05
C SER A 41 0.71 -15.67 3.85
N ASN A 42 0.01 -16.79 3.66
CA ASN A 42 0.37 -18.07 4.25
C ASN A 42 1.20 -18.95 3.31
N GLU A 43 1.81 -18.37 2.28
CA GLU A 43 2.67 -19.11 1.34
C GLU A 43 4.09 -19.29 1.91
N PRO A 44 4.83 -20.34 1.48
CA PRO A 44 6.14 -20.58 2.01
C PRO A 44 7.13 -19.48 1.64
N ILE A 45 8.07 -19.23 2.53
CA ILE A 45 9.20 -18.34 2.27
C ILE A 45 10.13 -19.01 1.26
N THR A 46 10.38 -18.32 0.15
CA THR A 46 11.27 -18.81 -0.92
C THR A 46 12.70 -18.28 -0.82
N ALA A 47 12.85 -17.08 -0.25
CA ALA A 47 14.16 -16.47 -0.05
C ALA A 47 14.13 -15.44 1.08
N ILE A 48 15.22 -15.38 1.84
CA ILE A 48 15.54 -14.31 2.78
C ILE A 48 16.88 -13.74 2.31
N SER A 49 16.91 -12.42 2.02
CA SER A 49 18.05 -11.77 1.36
C SER A 49 19.01 -11.11 2.33
N ILE A 50 18.79 -11.24 3.64
CA ILE A 50 19.53 -10.54 4.69
C ILE A 50 19.85 -11.51 5.83
N ALA A 51 20.99 -11.35 6.49
CA ALA A 51 21.34 -12.09 7.70
C ALA A 51 21.02 -11.25 8.95
N GLU A 52 20.95 -11.94 10.11
CA GLU A 52 20.84 -11.26 11.41
C GLU A 52 22.11 -10.43 11.67
N GLY A 53 21.92 -9.22 12.15
CA GLY A 53 22.99 -8.24 12.38
C GLY A 53 23.37 -7.38 11.18
N ASP A 54 22.88 -7.71 9.97
CA ASP A 54 23.20 -6.92 8.78
C ASP A 54 22.49 -5.55 8.78
N PRO A 55 23.15 -4.50 8.26
CA PRO A 55 22.52 -3.20 8.07
C PRO A 55 21.46 -3.26 6.95
N ILE A 56 20.34 -2.59 7.19
CA ILE A 56 19.25 -2.48 6.24
C ILE A 56 18.95 -1.01 5.92
N THR A 57 18.44 -0.79 4.71
CA THR A 57 17.88 0.50 4.29
C THR A 57 16.41 0.34 3.96
N ALA A 58 15.64 1.43 4.05
CA ALA A 58 14.23 1.43 3.66
C ALA A 58 14.07 1.14 2.15
N GLY A 59 13.12 0.26 1.79
CA GLY A 59 12.74 -0.04 0.41
C GLY A 59 13.18 -1.40 -0.15
N PRO A 60 14.41 -1.90 0.06
CA PRO A 60 14.83 -3.22 -0.43
C PRO A 60 13.98 -4.38 0.08
N VAL A 61 13.84 -5.40 -0.77
CA VAL A 61 13.15 -6.64 -0.42
C VAL A 61 14.02 -7.48 0.50
N LEU A 62 13.52 -7.78 1.71
CA LEU A 62 14.20 -8.63 2.69
C LEU A 62 13.73 -10.08 2.62
N VAL A 63 12.43 -10.30 2.40
CA VAL A 63 11.84 -11.64 2.36
C VAL A 63 10.95 -11.78 1.14
N ARG A 64 10.99 -12.95 0.50
CA ARG A 64 10.09 -13.34 -0.59
C ARG A 64 9.31 -14.59 -0.19
N GLN A 65 8.01 -14.55 -0.40
CA GLN A 65 7.12 -15.72 -0.31
C GLN A 65 6.78 -16.25 -1.71
N ASP A 66 6.26 -17.46 -1.83
CA ASP A 66 5.85 -18.06 -3.10
C ASP A 66 4.63 -17.34 -3.68
N ALA A 67 4.87 -16.50 -4.68
CA ALA A 67 3.82 -15.71 -5.34
C ALA A 67 3.15 -16.44 -6.53
N ARG A 68 3.50 -17.70 -6.86
CA ARG A 68 3.01 -18.38 -8.08
C ARG A 68 1.49 -18.42 -8.17
N ARG A 69 0.80 -18.63 -7.05
CA ARG A 69 -0.66 -18.67 -7.00
C ARG A 69 -1.27 -17.29 -7.19
N ALA A 70 -0.70 -16.27 -6.56
CA ALA A 70 -1.11 -14.88 -6.74
C ALA A 70 -0.84 -14.39 -8.17
N ALA A 71 0.33 -14.72 -8.74
CA ALA A 71 0.68 -14.39 -10.12
C ALA A 71 -0.29 -15.06 -11.14
N ALA A 72 -0.72 -16.30 -10.89
CA ALA A 72 -1.71 -16.95 -11.74
C ALA A 72 -3.08 -16.26 -11.69
N ARG A 73 -3.49 -15.77 -10.50
CA ARG A 73 -4.72 -14.96 -10.35
C ARG A 73 -4.61 -13.61 -11.06
N LEU A 74 -3.46 -12.97 -10.99
CA LEU A 74 -3.20 -11.73 -11.71
C LEU A 74 -3.33 -11.96 -13.22
N ALA A 75 -2.66 -12.99 -13.77
CA ALA A 75 -2.76 -13.33 -15.19
C ALA A 75 -4.21 -13.63 -15.64
N GLN A 76 -5.00 -14.29 -14.79
CA GLN A 76 -6.42 -14.51 -15.04
C GLN A 76 -7.21 -13.18 -15.08
N ALA A 77 -6.95 -12.28 -14.15
CA ALA A 77 -7.62 -10.97 -14.10
C ALA A 77 -7.22 -10.06 -15.28
N GLU A 78 -5.95 -10.10 -15.70
CA GLU A 78 -5.45 -9.41 -16.90
C GLU A 78 -6.14 -9.93 -18.18
N ALA A 79 -6.28 -11.24 -18.31
CA ALA A 79 -7.00 -11.84 -19.45
C ALA A 79 -8.48 -11.44 -19.47
N ALA A 80 -9.14 -11.39 -18.31
CA ALA A 80 -10.53 -10.93 -18.18
C ALA A 80 -10.67 -9.45 -18.55
N LEU A 81 -9.74 -8.60 -18.10
CA LEU A 81 -9.70 -7.18 -18.49
C LEU A 81 -9.53 -7.03 -20.01
N GLY A 82 -8.59 -7.77 -20.62
CA GLY A 82 -8.38 -7.76 -22.07
C GLY A 82 -9.63 -8.17 -22.85
N GLN A 83 -10.39 -9.15 -22.35
CA GLN A 83 -11.65 -9.58 -22.98
C GLN A 83 -12.71 -8.47 -22.99
N VAL A 84 -12.96 -7.80 -21.86
CA VAL A 84 -13.96 -6.74 -21.79
C VAL A 84 -13.50 -5.47 -22.51
N GLN A 85 -12.20 -5.21 -22.55
CA GLN A 85 -11.63 -4.12 -23.33
C GLN A 85 -11.85 -4.34 -24.83
N ALA A 86 -11.57 -5.55 -25.35
CA ALA A 86 -11.82 -5.91 -26.74
C ALA A 86 -13.32 -5.78 -27.11
N ARG A 87 -14.21 -6.10 -26.15
CA ARG A 87 -15.66 -5.90 -26.34
C ARG A 87 -16.04 -4.44 -26.44
N LEU A 88 -15.49 -3.58 -25.57
CA LEU A 88 -15.70 -2.13 -25.67
C LEU A 88 -15.20 -1.59 -27.02
N ASP A 89 -14.00 -2.00 -27.44
CA ASP A 89 -13.42 -1.58 -28.71
C ASP A 89 -14.27 -2.03 -29.93
N GLU A 90 -14.89 -3.22 -29.85
CA GLU A 90 -15.85 -3.68 -30.83
C GLU A 90 -17.09 -2.78 -30.90
N LEU A 91 -17.68 -2.46 -29.73
CA LEU A 91 -18.85 -1.58 -29.63
C LEU A 91 -18.56 -0.16 -30.12
N VAL A 92 -17.39 0.40 -29.77
CA VAL A 92 -16.94 1.73 -30.24
C VAL A 92 -16.72 1.74 -31.76
N ARG A 93 -16.20 0.67 -32.32
CA ARG A 93 -16.01 0.54 -33.78
C ARG A 93 -17.32 0.49 -34.53
N GLY A 94 -18.36 -0.03 -33.88
CA GLY A 94 -19.70 -0.16 -34.47
C GLY A 94 -19.83 -1.19 -35.57
N PRO A 95 -20.92 -1.14 -36.38
CA PRO A 95 -21.18 -2.07 -37.46
C PRO A 95 -20.09 -2.05 -38.53
N ARG A 96 -19.82 -3.22 -39.11
CA ARG A 96 -18.83 -3.34 -40.18
C ARG A 96 -19.30 -2.65 -41.46
N SER A 97 -18.37 -2.07 -42.22
CA SER A 97 -18.65 -1.41 -43.50
C SER A 97 -19.42 -2.26 -44.47
N GLU A 98 -19.16 -3.61 -44.50
CA GLU A 98 -19.85 -4.56 -45.34
C GLU A 98 -21.33 -4.72 -44.98
N GLN A 99 -21.64 -4.66 -43.66
CA GLN A 99 -23.04 -4.72 -43.18
C GLN A 99 -23.83 -3.47 -43.58
N ILE A 100 -23.18 -2.29 -43.49
CA ILE A 100 -23.78 -1.04 -43.96
C ILE A 100 -23.96 -1.04 -45.47
N ALA A 101 -22.97 -1.52 -46.22
CA ALA A 101 -23.06 -1.63 -47.69
C ALA A 101 -24.20 -2.57 -48.11
N ALA A 102 -24.35 -3.72 -47.43
CA ALA A 102 -25.45 -4.65 -47.69
C ALA A 102 -26.83 -4.02 -47.39
N ALA A 103 -26.95 -3.27 -46.28
CA ALA A 103 -28.18 -2.57 -45.94
C ALA A 103 -28.53 -1.47 -46.96
N ARG A 104 -27.54 -0.74 -47.50
CA ARG A 104 -27.73 0.25 -48.58
C ARG A 104 -28.22 -0.39 -49.86
N ALA A 105 -27.63 -1.53 -50.29
CA ALA A 105 -28.07 -2.27 -51.44
C ALA A 105 -29.51 -2.79 -51.29
N ASN A 106 -29.93 -3.19 -50.09
CA ASN A 106 -31.32 -3.58 -49.83
C ASN A 106 -32.30 -2.40 -49.97
N VAL A 107 -31.91 -1.18 -49.54
CA VAL A 107 -32.72 0.05 -49.75
C VAL A 107 -32.83 0.34 -51.24
N GLU A 108 -31.73 0.33 -51.98
CA GLU A 108 -31.70 0.56 -53.42
C GLU A 108 -32.60 -0.44 -54.18
N GLY A 109 -32.55 -1.72 -53.82
CA GLY A 109 -33.46 -2.75 -54.42
C GLY A 109 -34.91 -2.48 -54.11
N ALA A 110 -35.28 -2.00 -52.90
CA ALA A 110 -36.63 -1.66 -52.54
C ALA A 110 -37.13 -0.38 -53.27
N GLU A 111 -36.23 0.58 -53.51
CA GLU A 111 -36.51 1.78 -54.31
C GLU A 111 -36.85 1.44 -55.77
N GLN A 112 -36.10 0.54 -56.37
CA GLN A 112 -36.34 0.05 -57.72
C GLN A 112 -37.71 -0.68 -57.83
N GLU A 113 -38.03 -1.53 -56.84
CA GLU A 113 -39.34 -2.21 -56.80
C GLU A 113 -40.49 -1.21 -56.63
N LEU A 114 -40.34 -0.20 -55.78
CA LEU A 114 -41.33 0.87 -55.59
C LEU A 114 -41.54 1.61 -56.92
N ALA A 115 -40.48 2.02 -57.60
CA ALA A 115 -40.54 2.72 -58.89
C ALA A 115 -41.30 1.88 -59.96
N PHE A 116 -41.02 0.57 -59.98
CA PHE A 116 -41.71 -0.34 -60.88
C PHE A 116 -43.23 -0.41 -60.57
N ARG A 117 -43.60 -0.61 -59.31
CA ARG A 117 -45.03 -0.65 -58.87
C ARG A 117 -45.76 0.64 -59.08
N GLN A 118 -45.09 1.77 -58.90
CA GLN A 118 -45.67 3.08 -59.21
C GLN A 118 -45.97 3.22 -60.69
N ALA A 119 -45.05 2.87 -61.59
CA ALA A 119 -45.26 2.94 -63.03
C ALA A 119 -46.35 1.96 -63.50
N GLU A 120 -46.46 0.80 -62.87
CA GLU A 120 -47.52 -0.17 -63.14
C GLU A 120 -48.89 0.34 -62.72
N MET A 121 -48.99 0.93 -61.52
CA MET A 121 -50.19 1.55 -60.98
C MET A 121 -50.70 2.69 -61.91
N ASP A 122 -49.78 3.58 -62.31
CA ASP A 122 -50.09 4.70 -63.16
C ASP A 122 -50.66 4.23 -64.52
N ARG A 123 -50.07 3.19 -65.09
CA ARG A 123 -50.56 2.53 -66.35
C ARG A 123 -51.93 1.91 -66.18
N ILE A 124 -52.15 1.15 -65.07
CA ILE A 124 -53.44 0.51 -64.82
C ILE A 124 -54.52 1.57 -64.55
N ARG A 125 -54.21 2.66 -63.90
CA ARG A 125 -55.12 3.80 -63.66
C ARG A 125 -55.55 4.44 -64.98
N GLU A 126 -54.61 4.70 -65.92
CA GLU A 126 -54.93 5.24 -67.27
C GLU A 126 -55.84 4.30 -68.08
N VAL A 127 -55.59 2.99 -68.03
CA VAL A 127 -56.43 1.98 -68.73
C VAL A 127 -57.80 1.87 -68.07
N HIS A 128 -57.94 2.04 -66.76
CA HIS A 128 -59.19 2.03 -66.02
C HIS A 128 -60.04 3.25 -66.34
N GLU A 129 -59.46 4.42 -66.41
CA GLU A 129 -60.11 5.66 -66.80
C GLU A 129 -60.69 5.59 -68.19
N ARG A 130 -60.13 4.79 -69.10
CA ARG A 130 -60.66 4.51 -70.44
C ARG A 130 -61.72 3.39 -70.46
N GLY A 131 -62.08 2.84 -69.28
CA GLY A 131 -63.08 1.77 -69.17
C GLY A 131 -62.58 0.36 -69.67
N LEU A 132 -61.25 0.17 -69.82
CA LEU A 132 -60.65 -1.06 -70.43
C LEU A 132 -60.12 -2.06 -69.40
N THR A 133 -60.26 -1.80 -68.09
CA THR A 133 -59.88 -2.77 -67.02
C THR A 133 -60.89 -2.76 -65.87
N SER A 134 -60.95 -3.82 -65.09
CA SER A 134 -61.83 -3.95 -63.92
C SER A 134 -61.37 -3.18 -62.73
N PRO A 135 -62.28 -2.72 -61.79
CA PRO A 135 -61.87 -2.17 -60.51
C PRO A 135 -60.95 -3.06 -59.68
N GLU A 136 -61.16 -4.36 -59.72
CA GLU A 136 -60.27 -5.34 -58.98
C GLU A 136 -58.80 -5.30 -59.42
N ASN A 137 -58.54 -4.98 -60.69
CA ASN A 137 -57.18 -4.84 -61.19
C ASN A 137 -56.54 -3.55 -60.67
N LEU A 138 -57.32 -2.47 -60.55
CA LEU A 138 -56.87 -1.23 -59.94
C LEU A 138 -56.54 -1.43 -58.45
N ASP A 139 -57.47 -2.07 -57.71
CA ASP A 139 -57.26 -2.37 -56.27
C ASP A 139 -56.04 -3.26 -56.04
N ARG A 140 -55.80 -4.25 -56.91
CA ARG A 140 -54.63 -5.13 -56.84
C ARG A 140 -53.32 -4.34 -57.08
N ALA A 141 -53.34 -3.44 -58.04
CA ALA A 141 -52.15 -2.62 -58.32
C ALA A 141 -51.89 -1.63 -57.17
N GLN A 142 -52.93 -1.06 -56.58
CA GLN A 142 -52.83 -0.21 -55.41
C GLN A 142 -52.24 -0.99 -54.21
N ALA A 143 -52.76 -2.20 -53.92
CA ALA A 143 -52.25 -3.01 -52.84
C ALA A 143 -50.76 -3.43 -53.04
N ALA A 144 -50.35 -3.68 -54.29
CA ALA A 144 -48.96 -3.96 -54.63
C ALA A 144 -48.06 -2.73 -54.43
N LEU A 145 -48.54 -1.52 -54.78
CA LEU A 145 -47.82 -0.27 -54.52
C LEU A 145 -47.67 -0.01 -53.03
N ASP A 146 -48.75 -0.15 -52.25
CA ASP A 146 -48.75 0.04 -50.81
C ASP A 146 -47.75 -0.93 -50.11
N THR A 147 -47.71 -2.18 -50.61
CA THR A 147 -46.75 -3.21 -50.13
C THR A 147 -45.29 -2.79 -50.40
N ALA A 148 -45.00 -2.29 -51.59
CA ALA A 148 -43.66 -1.83 -51.96
C ALA A 148 -43.23 -0.63 -51.13
N GLN A 149 -44.16 0.33 -50.89
CA GLN A 149 -43.91 1.48 -50.02
C GLN A 149 -43.59 1.05 -48.58
N ALA A 150 -44.34 0.09 -48.03
CA ALA A 150 -44.09 -0.44 -46.68
C ALA A 150 -42.73 -1.17 -46.59
N SER A 151 -42.39 -1.92 -47.66
CA SER A 151 -41.07 -2.59 -47.75
C SER A 151 -39.92 -1.58 -47.74
N LEU A 152 -40.00 -0.53 -48.57
CA LEU A 152 -38.98 0.52 -48.58
C LEU A 152 -38.83 1.15 -47.22
N LYS A 153 -39.89 1.53 -46.53
CA LYS A 153 -39.86 2.11 -45.18
C LYS A 153 -39.13 1.17 -44.21
N LEU A 154 -39.42 -0.14 -44.27
CA LEU A 154 -38.72 -1.14 -43.42
C LEU A 154 -37.21 -1.18 -43.71
N ARG A 155 -36.79 -1.17 -44.99
CA ARG A 155 -35.37 -1.22 -45.37
C ARG A 155 -34.63 0.05 -44.95
N VAL A 156 -35.27 1.21 -45.10
CA VAL A 156 -34.71 2.50 -44.61
C VAL A 156 -34.52 2.48 -43.11
N ALA A 157 -35.53 2.04 -42.34
CA ALA A 157 -35.40 1.93 -40.88
C ALA A 157 -34.27 0.96 -40.46
N GLN A 158 -34.10 -0.19 -41.17
CA GLN A 158 -32.99 -1.10 -40.93
C GLN A 158 -31.62 -0.51 -41.25
N LEU A 159 -31.53 0.31 -42.30
CA LEU A 159 -30.28 1.04 -42.59
C LEU A 159 -29.96 2.07 -41.51
N GLU A 160 -30.97 2.86 -41.08
CA GLU A 160 -30.82 3.85 -40.00
C GLU A 160 -30.37 3.21 -38.71
N GLU A 161 -30.95 2.06 -38.32
CA GLU A 161 -30.52 1.27 -37.17
C GLU A 161 -29.01 0.90 -37.27
N ARG A 162 -28.56 0.45 -38.46
CA ARG A 162 -27.16 0.13 -38.72
C ARG A 162 -26.24 1.36 -38.66
N LEU A 163 -26.71 2.51 -39.18
CA LEU A 163 -25.94 3.74 -39.18
C LEU A 163 -25.84 4.37 -37.79
N THR A 164 -26.87 4.25 -36.97
CA THR A 164 -26.87 4.71 -35.58
C THR A 164 -25.88 3.93 -34.74
N GLY A 165 -25.70 2.61 -35.03
CA GLY A 165 -24.71 1.77 -34.37
C GLY A 165 -25.05 1.46 -32.92
N THR A 166 -24.01 1.38 -32.09
CA THR A 166 -24.13 1.07 -30.65
C THR A 166 -24.73 2.23 -29.87
N THR A 167 -25.64 1.96 -28.96
CA THR A 167 -26.28 3.01 -28.13
C THR A 167 -25.31 3.57 -27.10
N VAL A 168 -25.58 4.79 -26.61
CA VAL A 168 -24.77 5.43 -25.56
C VAL A 168 -24.81 4.62 -24.28
N GLU A 169 -25.93 3.98 -23.98
CA GLU A 169 -26.14 3.13 -22.80
C GLU A 169 -25.29 1.84 -22.88
N GLU A 170 -25.24 1.21 -24.05
CA GLU A 170 -24.40 0.01 -24.28
C GLU A 170 -22.91 0.35 -24.14
N LEU A 171 -22.47 1.47 -24.69
CA LEU A 171 -21.10 1.97 -24.52
C LEU A 171 -20.78 2.27 -23.07
N ALA A 172 -21.72 2.95 -22.36
CA ALA A 172 -21.55 3.25 -20.94
C ALA A 172 -21.46 1.95 -20.10
N GLN A 173 -22.32 0.96 -20.39
CA GLN A 173 -22.29 -0.33 -19.70
C GLN A 173 -20.96 -1.06 -19.94
N ALA A 174 -20.48 -1.12 -21.18
CA ALA A 174 -19.21 -1.75 -21.52
C ALA A 174 -18.02 -1.02 -20.85
N ALA A 175 -18.05 0.30 -20.81
CA ALA A 175 -17.03 1.08 -20.11
C ALA A 175 -17.01 0.83 -18.59
N GLN A 176 -18.16 0.62 -17.95
CA GLN A 176 -18.22 0.22 -16.54
C GLN A 176 -17.69 -1.21 -16.32
N ALA A 177 -17.95 -2.12 -17.24
CA ALA A 177 -17.39 -3.49 -17.20
C ALA A 177 -15.85 -3.47 -17.26
N VAL A 178 -15.26 -2.60 -18.10
CA VAL A 178 -13.80 -2.39 -18.14
C VAL A 178 -13.28 -1.88 -16.82
N LYS A 179 -13.92 -0.87 -16.22
CA LYS A 179 -13.51 -0.34 -14.90
C LYS A 179 -13.58 -1.40 -13.81
N GLN A 180 -14.61 -2.23 -13.81
CA GLN A 180 -14.74 -3.33 -12.85
C GLN A 180 -13.62 -4.35 -13.02
N ALA A 181 -13.33 -4.78 -14.25
CA ALA A 181 -12.25 -5.73 -14.51
C ALA A 181 -10.86 -5.15 -14.19
N ALA A 182 -10.65 -3.84 -14.43
CA ALA A 182 -9.42 -3.14 -14.05
C ALA A 182 -9.22 -3.17 -12.52
N ALA A 183 -10.27 -2.87 -11.75
CA ALA A 183 -10.21 -2.93 -10.28
C ALA A 183 -9.90 -4.33 -9.75
N LEU A 184 -10.42 -5.38 -10.39
CA LEU A 184 -10.10 -6.78 -10.05
C LEU A 184 -8.64 -7.12 -10.38
N ARG A 185 -8.11 -6.64 -11.51
CA ARG A 185 -6.70 -6.79 -11.86
C ARG A 185 -5.80 -6.08 -10.86
N ASP A 186 -6.14 -4.85 -10.46
CA ASP A 186 -5.37 -4.07 -9.48
C ASP A 186 -5.35 -4.76 -8.11
N ALA A 187 -6.48 -5.32 -7.68
CA ALA A 187 -6.55 -6.12 -6.45
C ALA A 187 -5.64 -7.36 -6.51
N ALA A 188 -5.61 -8.06 -7.65
CA ALA A 188 -4.74 -9.21 -7.84
C ALA A 188 -3.25 -8.81 -7.92
N GLN A 189 -2.93 -7.63 -8.45
CA GLN A 189 -1.59 -7.05 -8.46
C GLN A 189 -1.09 -6.79 -7.04
N ILE A 190 -1.92 -6.16 -6.20
CA ILE A 190 -1.60 -5.93 -4.78
C ILE A 190 -1.37 -7.26 -4.05
N ASP A 191 -2.16 -8.29 -4.37
CA ASP A 191 -1.97 -9.63 -3.78
C ASP A 191 -0.59 -10.22 -4.15
N VAL A 192 -0.11 -10.02 -5.37
CA VAL A 192 1.27 -10.40 -5.76
C VAL A 192 2.32 -9.61 -4.98
N GLU A 193 2.15 -8.31 -4.84
CA GLU A 193 3.10 -7.43 -4.16
C GLU A 193 3.27 -7.81 -2.68
N ARG A 194 2.22 -8.25 -2.01
CA ARG A 194 2.20 -8.72 -0.62
C ARG A 194 3.07 -9.97 -0.36
N HIS A 195 3.53 -10.65 -1.42
CA HIS A 195 4.47 -11.77 -1.29
C HIS A 195 5.94 -11.31 -1.22
N THR A 196 6.17 -10.00 -1.26
CA THR A 196 7.52 -9.41 -1.11
C THR A 196 7.55 -8.44 0.05
N LEU A 197 8.20 -8.83 1.14
CA LEU A 197 8.31 -8.01 2.35
C LEU A 197 9.54 -7.11 2.22
N LYS A 198 9.31 -5.80 2.28
CA LYS A 198 10.35 -4.77 2.15
C LYS A 198 10.62 -4.13 3.50
N SER A 199 11.86 -3.66 3.71
CA SER A 199 12.15 -2.86 4.90
C SER A 199 11.38 -1.54 4.89
N PRO A 200 10.61 -1.23 5.95
CA PRO A 200 9.97 0.08 6.10
C PRO A 200 10.93 1.17 6.61
N VAL A 201 12.10 0.80 7.13
CA VAL A 201 13.02 1.69 7.85
C VAL A 201 14.48 1.38 7.54
N ASP A 202 15.34 2.38 7.78
CA ASP A 202 16.78 2.17 7.90
C ASP A 202 17.10 1.61 9.30
N GLY A 203 18.13 0.74 9.42
CA GLY A 203 18.50 0.16 10.69
C GLY A 203 19.28 -1.15 10.54
N ILE A 204 18.99 -2.13 11.38
CA ILE A 204 19.58 -3.49 11.30
C ILE A 204 18.50 -4.57 11.36
N ALA A 205 18.78 -5.72 10.74
CA ALA A 205 17.99 -6.94 10.90
C ALA A 205 18.38 -7.60 12.23
N ASP A 206 17.46 -7.63 13.20
CA ASP A 206 17.75 -8.15 14.54
C ASP A 206 17.56 -9.68 14.62
N THR A 207 16.32 -10.11 14.48
CA THR A 207 15.97 -11.53 14.68
C THR A 207 15.14 -12.04 13.52
N ARG A 208 15.52 -13.21 13.01
CA ARG A 208 14.75 -13.95 12.02
C ARG A 208 13.89 -14.99 12.74
N VAL A 209 12.58 -14.82 12.63
CA VAL A 209 11.60 -15.68 13.32
C VAL A 209 11.28 -16.93 12.49
N PHE A 210 11.34 -16.84 11.16
CA PHE A 210 11.07 -17.93 10.22
C PHE A 210 12.22 -18.15 9.25
N GLU A 211 12.38 -19.41 8.85
CA GLU A 211 13.38 -19.84 7.88
C GLU A 211 12.81 -20.04 6.47
N THR A 212 13.71 -20.13 5.49
CA THR A 212 13.31 -20.46 4.10
C THR A 212 12.67 -21.84 4.05
N GLY A 213 11.50 -21.92 3.40
CA GLY A 213 10.69 -23.12 3.32
C GLY A 213 9.55 -23.17 4.34
N GLU A 214 9.60 -22.39 5.40
CA GLU A 214 8.52 -22.31 6.40
C GLU A 214 7.35 -21.46 5.90
N ARG A 215 6.18 -21.64 6.55
CA ARG A 215 4.92 -20.98 6.21
C ARG A 215 4.39 -20.18 7.40
N PRO A 216 4.67 -18.88 7.46
CA PRO A 216 4.07 -18.02 8.48
C PRO A 216 2.56 -17.85 8.21
N ALA A 217 1.77 -17.66 9.24
CA ALA A 217 0.40 -17.20 9.07
C ALA A 217 0.36 -15.69 8.80
N PRO A 218 -0.68 -15.18 8.10
CA PRO A 218 -0.84 -13.73 7.91
C PRO A 218 -0.86 -13.01 9.27
N GLY A 219 -0.09 -11.91 9.37
CA GLY A 219 0.07 -11.14 10.59
C GLY A 219 1.17 -11.64 11.54
N GLN A 220 1.79 -12.80 11.28
CA GLN A 220 2.94 -13.24 12.07
C GLN A 220 4.22 -12.50 11.66
N PRO A 221 5.05 -12.07 12.63
CA PRO A 221 6.34 -11.47 12.34
C PRO A 221 7.29 -12.54 11.75
N VAL A 222 7.85 -12.23 10.59
CA VAL A 222 8.85 -13.07 9.91
C VAL A 222 10.25 -12.65 10.34
N MET A 223 10.44 -11.35 10.53
CA MET A 223 11.72 -10.76 10.93
C MET A 223 11.46 -9.54 11.81
N ILE A 224 12.35 -9.32 12.75
CA ILE A 224 12.38 -8.16 13.61
C ILE A 224 13.49 -7.25 13.14
N LEU A 225 13.17 -5.96 13.00
CA LEU A 225 14.10 -4.93 12.58
C LEU A 225 14.24 -3.89 13.70
N LEU A 226 15.44 -3.40 13.92
CA LEU A 226 15.76 -2.30 14.83
C LEU A 226 16.03 -1.06 14.00
N GLY A 227 15.11 -0.09 14.06
CA GLY A 227 15.15 1.12 13.24
C GLY A 227 16.06 2.20 13.82
N GLY A 228 16.58 3.03 12.94
CA GLY A 228 17.43 4.17 13.21
C GLY A 228 18.91 3.93 12.95
N GLU A 229 19.63 4.99 12.61
CA GLU A 229 21.08 4.96 12.40
C GLU A 229 21.84 4.68 13.71
N GLN A 230 21.31 5.20 14.83
CA GLN A 230 21.83 4.97 16.18
C GLN A 230 20.70 4.54 17.11
N PRO A 231 20.99 3.67 18.12
CA PRO A 231 20.07 3.44 19.22
C PRO A 231 19.97 4.71 20.08
N TYR A 232 18.87 4.86 20.77
CA TYR A 232 18.69 5.87 21.80
C TYR A 232 18.91 5.28 23.18
N ALA A 233 19.31 6.11 24.16
CA ALA A 233 19.32 5.67 25.54
C ALA A 233 17.90 5.68 26.11
N ARG A 234 17.39 4.52 26.47
CA ARG A 234 16.13 4.35 27.19
C ARG A 234 16.42 4.33 28.68
N VAL A 235 16.06 5.41 29.37
CA VAL A 235 16.40 5.60 30.78
C VAL A 235 15.16 5.82 31.64
N PHE A 236 15.33 5.60 32.95
CA PHE A 236 14.26 5.71 33.94
C PHE A 236 14.49 6.95 34.81
N VAL A 237 13.72 8.00 34.54
CA VAL A 237 13.81 9.29 35.24
C VAL A 237 13.00 9.23 36.52
N PRO A 238 13.61 9.38 37.71
CA PRO A 238 12.90 9.42 39.01
C PRO A 238 11.91 10.59 39.08
N GLU A 239 10.80 10.40 39.82
CA GLU A 239 9.77 11.43 40.02
C GLU A 239 10.33 12.74 40.54
N THR A 240 11.37 12.68 41.38
CA THR A 240 11.98 13.82 42.04
C THR A 240 12.61 14.85 41.09
N ILE A 241 13.08 14.39 39.93
CA ILE A 241 13.71 15.24 38.91
C ILE A 241 12.87 15.37 37.64
N ARG A 242 11.75 14.62 37.53
CA ARG A 242 10.91 14.55 36.32
C ARG A 242 10.45 15.94 35.84
N VAL A 243 10.12 16.86 36.75
CA VAL A 243 9.61 18.18 36.42
C VAL A 243 10.62 19.04 35.64
N ASN A 244 11.91 18.76 35.80
CA ASN A 244 13.01 19.51 35.19
C ASN A 244 13.42 18.90 33.83
N ILE A 245 13.00 17.67 33.51
CA ILE A 245 13.37 16.96 32.26
C ILE A 245 12.27 17.10 31.24
N ARG A 246 12.58 17.73 30.09
CA ARG A 246 11.66 17.99 28.99
C ARG A 246 12.27 17.53 27.67
N SER A 247 11.43 17.37 26.64
CA SER A 247 11.93 17.21 25.27
C SER A 247 12.83 18.40 24.91
N GLY A 248 14.00 18.08 24.31
CA GLY A 248 15.04 19.07 24.00
C GLY A 248 16.11 19.27 25.08
N THR A 249 15.92 18.78 26.32
CA THR A 249 16.96 18.87 27.37
C THR A 249 18.22 18.17 26.89
N GLU A 250 19.37 18.83 27.04
CA GLU A 250 20.68 18.25 26.70
C GLU A 250 21.08 17.21 27.74
N ALA A 251 21.83 16.21 27.29
CA ALA A 251 22.27 15.13 28.15
C ALA A 251 23.65 14.62 27.71
N ARG A 252 24.36 14.02 28.67
CA ARG A 252 25.59 13.25 28.44
C ARG A 252 25.28 11.79 28.66
N VAL A 253 25.57 10.98 27.65
CA VAL A 253 25.32 9.52 27.68
C VAL A 253 26.63 8.81 27.90
N TYR A 254 26.78 8.17 29.04
CA TYR A 254 27.95 7.35 29.40
C TYR A 254 27.64 5.91 29.01
N VAL A 255 28.44 5.35 28.13
CA VAL A 255 28.30 3.98 27.64
C VAL A 255 29.50 3.18 28.16
N ASP A 256 29.25 2.05 28.79
CA ASP A 256 30.31 1.19 29.28
C ASP A 256 31.25 0.76 28.14
N GLY A 257 32.55 0.96 28.34
CA GLY A 257 33.58 0.69 27.34
C GLY A 257 33.98 1.87 26.47
N LEU A 258 33.33 3.05 26.63
CA LEU A 258 33.76 4.30 25.99
C LEU A 258 34.47 5.21 27.00
N GLU A 259 35.58 5.82 26.56
CA GLU A 259 36.39 6.71 27.43
C GLU A 259 35.70 8.07 27.71
N SER A 260 34.84 8.54 26.82
CA SER A 260 34.18 9.84 26.93
C SER A 260 32.68 9.71 26.75
N PRO A 261 31.89 10.55 27.48
CA PRO A 261 30.43 10.57 27.30
C PRO A 261 30.07 11.07 25.92
N LEU A 262 28.97 10.57 25.38
CA LEU A 262 28.39 10.98 24.11
C LEU A 262 27.39 12.14 24.33
N ALA A 263 27.35 13.09 23.42
CA ALA A 263 26.33 14.11 23.42
C ALA A 263 24.97 13.49 23.09
N GLY A 264 23.95 13.84 23.90
CA GLY A 264 22.59 13.37 23.71
C GLY A 264 21.58 14.49 23.94
N ARG A 265 20.35 14.22 23.46
CA ARG A 265 19.22 15.12 23.64
C ARG A 265 17.95 14.33 23.92
N VAL A 266 17.18 14.77 24.90
CA VAL A 266 15.91 14.12 25.24
C VAL A 266 14.92 14.27 24.09
N ARG A 267 14.54 13.13 23.47
CA ARG A 267 13.51 13.04 22.44
C ARG A 267 12.13 13.15 23.07
N TRP A 268 11.89 12.37 24.09
CA TRP A 268 10.59 12.20 24.71
C TRP A 268 10.70 11.68 26.14
N VAL A 269 9.76 12.07 26.98
CA VAL A 269 9.60 11.54 28.34
C VAL A 269 8.14 11.14 28.54
N SER A 270 7.91 9.94 29.06
CA SER A 270 6.57 9.42 29.33
C SER A 270 5.79 10.35 30.27
N SER A 271 4.49 10.48 30.02
CA SER A 271 3.53 11.05 30.96
C SER A 271 3.10 10.05 32.03
N ASP A 272 3.20 8.76 31.72
CA ASP A 272 2.80 7.67 32.60
C ASP A 272 3.98 7.21 33.43
N ALA A 273 3.78 7.16 34.76
CA ALA A 273 4.77 6.61 35.66
C ALA A 273 4.74 5.06 35.61
N ALA A 274 5.91 4.49 35.61
CA ALA A 274 6.12 3.04 35.75
C ALA A 274 7.00 2.77 36.96
N PHE A 275 6.91 1.57 37.52
CA PHE A 275 7.90 1.15 38.49
C PHE A 275 9.21 0.80 37.79
N THR A 276 10.33 1.20 38.39
CA THR A 276 11.66 0.81 37.88
C THR A 276 11.75 -0.69 37.76
N PRO A 277 12.25 -1.25 36.65
CA PRO A 277 12.45 -2.68 36.52
C PRO A 277 13.32 -3.25 37.65
N TYR A 278 13.10 -4.48 38.02
CA TYR A 278 13.82 -5.18 39.10
C TYR A 278 15.35 -5.18 38.95
N TYR A 279 15.86 -4.84 37.79
CA TYR A 279 17.29 -4.71 37.46
C TYR A 279 17.92 -3.35 37.79
N ALA A 280 17.20 -2.45 38.50
CA ALA A 280 17.82 -1.20 38.96
C ALA A 280 19.04 -1.50 39.84
N LEU A 281 20.18 -0.93 39.46
CA LEU A 281 21.49 -1.25 40.02
C LEU A 281 21.62 -0.85 41.54
N THR A 282 20.76 0.05 42.03
CA THR A 282 20.79 0.45 43.42
C THR A 282 19.50 0.09 44.16
N GLU A 283 19.63 -0.27 45.46
CA GLU A 283 18.46 -0.55 46.30
C GLU A 283 17.53 0.67 46.48
N ARG A 284 18.08 1.89 46.35
CA ARG A 284 17.35 3.16 46.47
C ARG A 284 16.37 3.37 45.32
N ASP A 285 16.65 2.82 44.13
CA ASP A 285 15.85 3.06 42.92
C ASP A 285 14.79 1.97 42.72
N ARG A 286 14.88 0.87 43.46
CA ARG A 286 13.87 -0.18 43.47
C ARG A 286 12.62 0.27 44.22
N GLY A 287 11.49 0.30 43.52
CA GLY A 287 10.19 0.60 44.11
C GLY A 287 9.79 2.08 44.13
N ARG A 288 10.53 2.98 43.46
CA ARG A 288 10.14 4.37 43.22
C ARG A 288 9.43 4.50 41.88
N LEU A 289 8.50 5.46 41.81
CA LEU A 289 7.91 5.87 40.54
C LEU A 289 8.98 6.50 39.65
N SER A 290 9.06 6.02 38.44
CA SER A 290 9.97 6.51 37.40
C SER A 290 9.24 6.74 36.11
N TYR A 291 9.79 7.57 35.25
CA TYR A 291 9.26 7.88 33.93
C TYR A 291 10.26 7.46 32.87
N VAL A 292 9.81 6.70 31.88
CA VAL A 292 10.69 6.32 30.77
C VAL A 292 11.01 7.56 29.94
N ALA A 293 12.30 7.79 29.68
CA ALA A 293 12.76 8.80 28.74
C ALA A 293 13.58 8.14 27.62
N LYS A 294 13.45 8.68 26.43
CA LYS A 294 14.26 8.36 25.25
C LYS A 294 15.21 9.54 24.99
N VAL A 295 16.50 9.26 25.00
CA VAL A 295 17.56 10.26 24.77
C VAL A 295 18.30 9.88 23.49
N ASP A 296 18.19 10.70 22.47
CA ASP A 296 18.91 10.51 21.20
C ASP A 296 20.39 10.80 21.38
N ILE A 297 21.21 9.95 20.79
CA ILE A 297 22.65 10.19 20.67
C ILE A 297 22.82 11.05 19.40
N THR A 298 23.42 12.23 19.56
CA THR A 298 23.53 13.23 18.48
C THR A 298 24.88 13.20 17.77
N GLU A 299 25.80 12.38 18.22
CA GLU A 299 27.12 12.22 17.60
C GLU A 299 27.05 11.24 16.43
N ASN A 300 27.67 11.64 15.30
CA ASN A 300 27.81 10.78 14.14
C ASN A 300 28.99 9.82 14.36
N ARG A 301 28.69 8.53 14.54
CA ARG A 301 29.68 7.46 14.78
C ARG A 301 29.13 6.12 14.25
N GLU A 302 29.96 5.11 14.26
CA GLU A 302 29.53 3.73 14.02
C GLU A 302 28.40 3.35 14.99
N ARG A 303 27.39 2.62 14.48
CA ARG A 303 26.21 2.24 15.26
C ARG A 303 26.63 1.43 16.51
N LEU A 304 26.14 1.87 17.66
CA LEU A 304 26.30 1.16 18.91
C LEU A 304 25.37 -0.05 18.98
N PRO A 305 25.76 -1.11 19.69
CA PRO A 305 24.90 -2.27 19.90
C PRO A 305 23.74 -1.93 20.83
N ASP A 306 22.56 -2.47 20.53
CA ASP A 306 21.40 -2.42 21.41
C ASP A 306 21.62 -3.28 22.67
N GLY A 307 20.92 -2.94 23.77
CA GLY A 307 20.98 -3.69 25.03
C GLY A 307 22.18 -3.35 25.92
N VAL A 308 23.08 -2.47 25.51
CA VAL A 308 24.21 -2.05 26.33
C VAL A 308 23.73 -1.15 27.47
N PRO A 309 24.12 -1.41 28.74
CA PRO A 309 23.82 -0.53 29.86
C PRO A 309 24.44 0.85 29.67
N VAL A 310 23.69 1.89 30.04
CA VAL A 310 24.14 3.28 29.96
C VAL A 310 23.73 4.07 31.19
N GLU A 311 24.50 5.09 31.46
CA GLU A 311 24.12 6.13 32.39
C GLU A 311 23.93 7.45 31.64
N VAL A 312 22.89 8.19 31.99
CA VAL A 312 22.59 9.47 31.34
C VAL A 312 22.55 10.56 32.42
N GLU A 313 23.35 11.59 32.22
CA GLU A 313 23.34 12.79 33.01
C GLU A 313 22.65 13.92 32.26
N PHE A 314 21.55 14.42 32.80
CA PHE A 314 20.83 15.55 32.20
C PHE A 314 21.51 16.87 32.60
N VAL A 315 21.69 17.73 31.58
CA VAL A 315 22.18 19.10 31.79
C VAL A 315 20.95 19.99 32.04
N VAL A 316 20.74 20.32 33.29
CA VAL A 316 19.61 21.18 33.72
C VAL A 316 20.20 22.46 34.25
N ASP A 317 19.80 23.62 33.71
CA ASP A 317 20.19 24.97 34.14
C ASP A 317 19.52 25.38 35.47
#